data_8d214fd9f38c9964a96bc3f8db65aad3
#
_entry.id   8d214fd9f38c9964a96bc3f8db65aad3
#
_cell.length_a   1.000
_cell.length_b   1.000
_cell.length_c   1.000
_cell.angle_alpha   90.00
_cell.angle_beta   90.00
_cell.angle_gamma   90.00
#
_symmetry.space_group_name_H-M   'P 1'
#
loop_
_entity.id
_entity.type
_entity.pdbx_description
1 polymer ?
#
loop_
_entity_poly.entity_id
_entity_poly.type
_entity_poly.pdbx_seq_one_letter_code
_entity_poly.pdbx_strand_id
1 'polypeptide(L)'
;MQLPKVLASVVFALTPVLALPPVLSSSKQPVSPSFWPREFNAFTKRQSCVETCGDVCYWQSDIDAAVSKGYSLYQDGQTEGSDDYPHQYNDYEGFDFSVDGPYYEFPILDDFKVYDGGSPGPDRVIFNADGDYAGVITHTGASGDDFVACEGADP
;
A
#
# COMPACT_ATOMS: atom_id res chain seq x y z
N MET A 1 -39.11 -33.29 31.52
CA MET A 1 -39.36 -32.90 30.11
C MET A 1 -38.21 -33.42 29.29
N GLN A 2 -38.46 -34.47 28.48
CA GLN A 2 -37.40 -35.13 27.71
C GLN A 2 -37.40 -34.56 26.28
N LEU A 3 -36.19 -34.21 25.79
CA LEU A 3 -35.94 -33.79 24.41
C LEU A 3 -35.83 -35.04 23.50
N PRO A 4 -36.42 -35.09 22.32
CA PRO A 4 -36.18 -36.17 21.37
C PRO A 4 -34.89 -35.99 20.59
N LYS A 5 -34.10 -37.07 20.55
CA LYS A 5 -32.91 -37.22 19.71
C LYS A 5 -33.37 -37.47 18.26
N VAL A 6 -32.98 -36.57 17.35
CA VAL A 6 -33.14 -36.76 15.89
C VAL A 6 -31.90 -37.47 15.38
N LEU A 7 -32.08 -38.71 14.90
CA LEU A 7 -31.04 -39.47 14.19
C LEU A 7 -31.08 -39.06 12.70
N ALA A 8 -30.02 -38.44 12.24
CA ALA A 8 -29.82 -38.17 10.81
C ALA A 8 -29.13 -39.37 10.16
N SER A 9 -29.86 -40.07 9.28
CA SER A 9 -29.34 -41.15 8.45
C SER A 9 -28.56 -40.55 7.28
N VAL A 10 -27.26 -40.88 7.20
CA VAL A 10 -26.42 -40.57 6.05
C VAL A 10 -26.55 -41.67 5.02
N VAL A 11 -27.13 -41.36 3.85
CA VAL A 11 -27.19 -42.25 2.71
C VAL A 11 -25.97 -42.01 1.83
N PHE A 12 -25.08 -42.99 1.76
CA PHE A 12 -23.97 -43.05 0.80
C PHE A 12 -24.48 -43.45 -0.58
N ALA A 13 -24.45 -42.55 -1.54
CA ALA A 13 -24.70 -42.88 -2.94
C ALA A 13 -23.37 -43.30 -3.59
N LEU A 14 -23.27 -44.58 -3.97
CA LEU A 14 -22.20 -45.10 -4.82
C LEU A 14 -22.45 -44.69 -6.26
N THR A 15 -21.54 -43.88 -6.85
CA THR A 15 -21.51 -43.59 -8.27
C THR A 15 -20.59 -44.58 -9.00
N PRO A 16 -21.02 -45.17 -10.13
CA PRO A 16 -20.15 -46.06 -10.91
C PRO A 16 -19.13 -45.25 -11.73
N VAL A 17 -17.88 -45.65 -11.63
CA VAL A 17 -16.78 -45.15 -12.46
C VAL A 17 -16.88 -45.78 -13.84
N LEU A 18 -17.21 -45.00 -14.86
CA LEU A 18 -17.06 -45.40 -16.26
C LEU A 18 -15.58 -45.26 -16.69
N ALA A 19 -14.95 -46.36 -16.97
CA ALA A 19 -13.62 -46.44 -17.58
C ALA A 19 -13.69 -46.07 -19.05
N LEU A 20 -12.99 -45.03 -19.50
CA LEU A 20 -12.77 -44.70 -20.89
C LEU A 20 -11.53 -45.44 -21.43
N PRO A 21 -11.54 -45.93 -22.69
CA PRO A 21 -10.41 -46.62 -23.30
C PRO A 21 -9.29 -45.61 -23.68
N PRO A 22 -8.01 -46.09 -23.75
CA PRO A 22 -6.91 -45.24 -24.16
C PRO A 22 -6.92 -45.01 -25.68
N VAL A 23 -6.99 -43.75 -26.08
CA VAL A 23 -6.79 -43.36 -27.48
C VAL A 23 -5.27 -43.16 -27.69
N LEU A 24 -4.62 -44.14 -28.30
CA LEU A 24 -3.31 -43.95 -28.93
C LEU A 24 -3.52 -43.22 -30.25
N SER A 25 -3.21 -41.97 -30.33
CA SER A 25 -3.00 -41.26 -31.59
C SER A 25 -1.62 -40.62 -31.58
N SER A 26 -0.70 -41.35 -32.24
CA SER A 26 0.63 -40.86 -32.57
C SER A 26 0.53 -40.00 -33.83
N SER A 27 0.54 -38.70 -33.69
CA SER A 27 0.84 -37.80 -34.80
C SER A 27 2.06 -36.98 -34.45
N LYS A 28 3.19 -37.35 -35.05
CA LYS A 28 4.38 -36.52 -35.11
C LYS A 28 4.08 -35.28 -35.93
N GLN A 29 3.81 -34.18 -35.28
CA GLN A 29 3.86 -32.86 -35.91
C GLN A 29 5.29 -32.32 -35.85
N PRO A 30 5.85 -31.78 -36.94
CA PRO A 30 7.13 -31.11 -36.88
C PRO A 30 6.97 -29.80 -36.09
N VAL A 31 7.65 -29.74 -34.95
CA VAL A 31 7.80 -28.49 -34.18
C VAL A 31 8.68 -27.55 -34.97
N SER A 32 8.08 -26.62 -35.71
CA SER A 32 8.77 -25.43 -36.16
C SER A 32 9.18 -24.61 -34.96
N PRO A 33 10.45 -24.27 -34.78
CA PRO A 33 10.84 -23.30 -33.78
C PRO A 33 10.49 -21.90 -34.28
N SER A 34 9.23 -21.48 -34.07
CA SER A 34 8.90 -20.06 -34.12
C SER A 34 9.51 -19.42 -32.89
N PHE A 35 10.77 -19.05 -33.02
CA PHE A 35 11.46 -18.16 -32.11
C PHE A 35 10.86 -16.77 -32.30
N TRP A 36 9.69 -16.54 -31.71
CA TRP A 36 9.20 -15.20 -31.48
C TRP A 36 9.90 -14.71 -30.21
N PRO A 37 10.72 -13.68 -30.30
CA PRO A 37 11.09 -12.98 -29.09
C PRO A 37 9.77 -12.46 -28.55
N ARG A 38 9.30 -13.03 -27.44
CA ARG A 38 8.36 -12.30 -26.59
C ARG A 38 9.13 -11.07 -26.17
N GLU A 39 8.92 -10.01 -26.90
CA GLU A 39 9.15 -8.70 -26.33
C GLU A 39 8.31 -8.65 -25.06
N PHE A 40 8.93 -8.98 -23.96
CA PHE A 40 8.53 -8.48 -22.68
C PHE A 40 8.78 -6.98 -22.77
N ASN A 41 7.84 -6.28 -23.40
CA ASN A 41 7.59 -4.90 -23.07
C ASN A 41 7.09 -4.92 -21.62
N ALA A 42 7.98 -5.24 -20.69
CA ALA A 42 7.91 -4.65 -19.38
C ALA A 42 8.00 -3.15 -19.67
N PHE A 43 6.84 -2.52 -19.85
CA PHE A 43 6.68 -1.12 -19.57
C PHE A 43 7.04 -1.01 -18.08
N THR A 44 8.33 -0.91 -17.82
CA THR A 44 8.81 -0.36 -16.59
C THR A 44 8.38 1.10 -16.71
N LYS A 45 7.14 1.39 -16.24
CA LYS A 45 6.73 2.75 -15.95
C LYS A 45 7.89 3.25 -15.10
N ARG A 46 8.72 4.14 -15.65
CA ARG A 46 9.72 4.83 -14.86
C ARG A 46 8.92 5.47 -13.76
N GLN A 47 9.05 4.98 -12.55
CA GLN A 47 8.49 5.64 -11.40
C GLN A 47 9.17 7.00 -11.39
N SER A 48 8.42 8.03 -11.76
CA SER A 48 8.84 9.40 -11.58
C SER A 48 8.71 9.72 -10.10
N CYS A 49 9.61 10.54 -9.61
CA CYS A 49 9.51 11.18 -8.31
C CYS A 49 8.15 11.87 -8.21
N VAL A 50 7.42 11.64 -7.15
CA VAL A 50 6.12 12.30 -6.93
C VAL A 50 6.31 13.49 -6.01
N GLU A 51 7.13 13.31 -4.97
CA GLU A 51 7.47 14.35 -4.02
C GLU A 51 8.96 14.34 -3.76
N THR A 52 9.58 15.51 -3.67
CA THR A 52 10.99 15.68 -3.34
C THR A 52 11.14 16.51 -2.07
N CYS A 53 11.66 15.90 -1.03
CA CYS A 53 11.94 16.53 0.26
C CYS A 53 13.46 16.70 0.41
N GLY A 54 13.98 17.89 0.20
CA GLY A 54 15.42 18.10 0.09
C GLY A 54 16.03 17.27 -1.05
N ASP A 55 16.88 16.29 -0.73
CA ASP A 55 17.50 15.41 -1.72
C ASP A 55 16.79 14.03 -1.84
N VAL A 56 15.72 13.81 -1.10
CA VAL A 56 14.98 12.53 -1.07
C VAL A 56 13.81 12.57 -2.03
N CYS A 57 13.77 11.61 -2.94
CA CYS A 57 12.66 11.46 -3.88
C CYS A 57 11.73 10.34 -3.43
N TYR A 58 10.50 10.64 -3.12
CA TYR A 58 9.45 9.67 -2.78
C TYR A 58 8.61 9.31 -4.00
N TRP A 59 8.36 8.02 -4.17
CA TRP A 59 7.44 7.50 -5.18
C TRP A 59 6.03 7.37 -4.59
N GLN A 60 5.04 7.29 -5.45
CA GLN A 60 3.65 7.13 -5.02
C GLN A 60 3.47 5.93 -4.08
N SER A 61 4.20 4.83 -4.32
CA SER A 61 4.13 3.64 -3.47
C SER A 61 4.57 3.88 -2.03
N ASP A 62 5.55 4.77 -1.82
CA ASP A 62 6.07 5.08 -0.49
C ASP A 62 5.09 5.96 0.27
N ILE A 63 4.52 6.94 -0.43
CA ILE A 63 3.47 7.83 0.08
C ILE A 63 2.24 7.01 0.45
N ASP A 64 1.75 6.16 -0.46
CA ASP A 64 0.57 5.30 -0.22
C ASP A 64 0.77 4.37 0.97
N ALA A 65 1.97 3.79 1.12
CA ALA A 65 2.30 2.91 2.23
C ALA A 65 2.32 3.65 3.58
N ALA A 66 2.92 4.85 3.61
CA ALA A 66 2.98 5.67 4.81
C ALA A 66 1.57 6.17 5.23
N VAL A 67 0.78 6.70 4.29
CA VAL A 67 -0.61 7.13 4.54
C VAL A 67 -1.46 5.96 5.03
N SER A 68 -1.38 4.81 4.35
CA SER A 68 -2.16 3.62 4.73
C SER A 68 -1.83 3.14 6.15
N LYS A 69 -0.56 3.13 6.52
CA LYS A 69 -0.13 2.74 7.87
C LYS A 69 -0.61 3.76 8.92
N GLY A 70 -0.36 5.06 8.69
CA GLY A 70 -0.79 6.13 9.59
C GLY A 70 -2.30 6.14 9.78
N TYR A 71 -3.06 6.03 8.69
CA TYR A 71 -4.52 6.01 8.75
C TYR A 71 -5.07 4.76 9.45
N SER A 72 -4.45 3.58 9.26
CA SER A 72 -4.86 2.37 10.00
C SER A 72 -4.67 2.55 11.50
N LEU A 73 -3.54 3.11 11.94
CA LEU A 73 -3.29 3.40 13.36
C LEU A 73 -4.29 4.41 13.90
N TYR A 74 -4.58 5.47 13.14
CA TYR A 74 -5.60 6.46 13.50
C TYR A 74 -6.98 5.83 13.72
N GLN A 75 -7.42 4.97 12.78
CA GLN A 75 -8.69 4.26 12.91
C GLN A 75 -8.77 3.35 14.12
N ASP A 76 -7.65 2.71 14.47
CA ASP A 76 -7.55 1.80 15.62
C ASP A 76 -7.32 2.54 16.95
N GLY A 77 -7.12 3.87 16.92
CA GLY A 77 -6.77 4.68 18.08
C GLY A 77 -5.42 4.29 18.67
N GLN A 78 -4.50 3.84 17.82
CA GLN A 78 -3.14 3.41 18.18
C GLN A 78 -2.10 4.39 17.64
N THR A 79 -0.95 4.39 18.26
CA THR A 79 0.21 5.21 17.85
C THR A 79 1.48 4.40 17.86
N GLU A 80 2.51 4.89 17.18
CA GLU A 80 3.85 4.31 17.16
C GLU A 80 4.93 5.35 17.45
N GLY A 81 6.04 4.88 18.02
CA GLY A 81 7.18 5.70 18.38
C GLY A 81 7.00 6.50 19.66
N SER A 82 8.07 7.22 20.03
CA SER A 82 8.08 8.06 21.25
C SER A 82 7.23 9.32 21.11
N ASP A 83 6.93 9.73 19.87
CA ASP A 83 6.22 10.95 19.54
C ASP A 83 4.75 10.67 19.17
N ASP A 84 4.28 9.43 19.43
CA ASP A 84 2.89 9.02 19.31
C ASP A 84 2.28 9.24 17.92
N TYR A 85 2.95 8.81 16.83
CA TYR A 85 2.42 8.91 15.46
C TYR A 85 1.34 7.86 15.15
N PRO A 86 0.26 8.21 14.41
CA PRO A 86 -0.03 9.56 13.92
C PRO A 86 -0.55 10.47 15.02
N HIS A 87 -0.23 11.74 14.92
CA HIS A 87 -0.86 12.77 15.76
C HIS A 87 -1.41 13.91 14.90
N GLN A 88 -2.24 14.77 15.51
CA GLN A 88 -2.88 15.86 14.80
C GLN A 88 -1.84 16.88 14.33
N TYR A 89 -1.90 17.23 13.06
CA TYR A 89 -1.16 18.32 12.46
C TYR A 89 -2.07 19.57 12.36
N ASN A 90 -1.64 20.67 12.94
CA ASN A 90 -2.49 21.87 13.07
C ASN A 90 -2.30 22.89 11.95
N ASP A 91 -1.38 22.64 11.03
CA ASP A 91 -1.10 23.50 9.88
C ASP A 91 -0.85 24.97 10.25
N TYR A 92 0.06 25.18 11.18
CA TYR A 92 0.43 26.55 11.60
C TYR A 92 1.18 27.31 10.49
N GLU A 93 1.78 26.60 9.55
CA GLU A 93 2.46 27.11 8.37
C GLU A 93 1.48 27.61 7.30
N GLY A 94 0.23 27.10 7.30
CA GLY A 94 -0.84 27.52 6.41
C GLY A 94 -0.66 26.99 4.98
N PHE A 95 -0.37 25.70 4.83
CA PHE A 95 -0.28 25.05 3.53
C PHE A 95 -1.64 24.99 2.82
N ASP A 96 -1.64 25.14 1.50
CA ASP A 96 -2.85 25.04 0.66
C ASP A 96 -3.09 23.58 0.26
N PHE A 97 -3.52 22.76 1.21
CA PHE A 97 -3.82 21.35 0.95
C PHE A 97 -5.08 21.19 0.09
N SER A 98 -5.07 20.18 -0.79
CA SER A 98 -6.18 19.91 -1.72
C SER A 98 -7.41 19.27 -1.06
N VAL A 99 -7.31 18.85 0.19
CA VAL A 99 -8.38 18.21 0.98
C VAL A 99 -8.60 18.97 2.28
N ASP A 100 -9.84 18.95 2.79
CA ASP A 100 -10.17 19.60 4.05
C ASP A 100 -9.68 18.80 5.26
N GLY A 101 -9.26 19.50 6.35
CA GLY A 101 -8.89 18.89 7.63
C GLY A 101 -10.09 18.36 8.44
N PRO A 102 -9.84 17.82 9.62
CA PRO A 102 -8.60 17.88 10.39
C PRO A 102 -7.50 16.99 9.83
N TYR A 103 -6.26 17.46 9.97
CA TYR A 103 -5.08 16.76 9.43
C TYR A 103 -4.34 15.98 10.51
N TYR A 104 -3.67 14.93 10.05
CA TYR A 104 -2.78 14.10 10.83
C TYR A 104 -1.46 13.90 10.08
N GLU A 105 -0.36 13.81 10.82
CA GLU A 105 0.96 13.56 10.26
C GLU A 105 1.48 12.18 10.64
N PHE A 106 2.22 11.58 9.73
CA PHE A 106 2.90 10.29 9.94
C PHE A 106 4.26 10.28 9.22
N PRO A 107 5.33 9.71 9.85
CA PRO A 107 6.64 9.69 9.23
C PRO A 107 6.69 8.93 7.91
N ILE A 108 7.36 9.52 6.91
CA ILE A 108 7.83 8.85 5.71
C ILE A 108 9.36 8.86 5.70
N LEU A 109 9.98 7.68 5.56
CA LEU A 109 11.40 7.50 5.80
C LEU A 109 12.22 7.54 4.51
N ASP A 110 13.42 8.10 4.57
CA ASP A 110 14.37 8.20 3.47
C ASP A 110 14.96 6.85 3.02
N ASP A 111 14.82 5.80 3.86
CA ASP A 111 15.17 4.42 3.51
C ASP A 111 13.99 3.64 2.88
N PHE A 112 12.87 4.32 2.60
CA PHE A 112 11.66 3.81 1.94
C PHE A 112 10.95 2.67 2.68
N LYS A 113 11.23 2.51 3.97
CA LYS A 113 10.50 1.59 4.83
C LYS A 113 9.31 2.29 5.48
N VAL A 114 8.30 1.51 5.79
CA VAL A 114 7.17 2.02 6.58
C VAL A 114 7.64 2.22 8.03
N TYR A 115 7.33 3.39 8.59
CA TYR A 115 7.67 3.71 9.98
C TYR A 115 7.07 2.71 10.97
N ASP A 116 7.87 2.23 11.91
CA ASP A 116 7.52 1.23 12.93
C ASP A 116 7.93 1.64 14.36
N GLY A 117 8.09 2.94 14.60
CA GLY A 117 8.36 3.49 15.94
C GLY A 117 9.82 3.83 16.23
N GLY A 118 10.71 3.78 15.24
CA GLY A 118 12.11 4.19 15.37
C GLY A 118 12.29 5.72 15.33
N SER A 119 13.41 6.19 14.71
CA SER A 119 13.60 7.61 14.42
C SER A 119 12.64 8.03 13.31
N PRO A 120 11.83 9.10 13.48
CA PRO A 120 10.84 9.51 12.48
C PRO A 120 11.45 10.20 11.25
N GLY A 121 12.73 10.59 11.30
CA GLY A 121 13.33 11.41 10.24
C GLY A 121 12.68 12.80 10.13
N PRO A 122 13.02 13.57 9.10
CA PRO A 122 12.52 14.92 8.93
C PRO A 122 11.18 15.01 8.17
N ASP A 123 10.75 13.96 7.47
CA ASP A 123 9.69 14.01 6.48
C ASP A 123 8.38 13.42 7.01
N ARG A 124 7.26 14.01 6.61
CA ARG A 124 5.91 13.58 7.03
C ARG A 124 4.98 13.52 5.84
N VAL A 125 4.16 12.47 5.77
CA VAL A 125 2.93 12.48 4.98
C VAL A 125 1.82 13.10 5.81
N ILE A 126 0.99 13.90 5.17
CA ILE A 126 -0.21 14.51 5.76
C ILE A 126 -1.43 13.86 5.14
N PHE A 127 -2.39 13.51 5.98
CA PHE A 127 -3.67 12.97 5.57
C PHE A 127 -4.79 13.50 6.48
N ASN A 128 -6.04 13.47 6.01
CA ASN A 128 -7.18 13.92 6.79
C ASN A 128 -7.84 12.77 7.57
N ALA A 129 -8.90 13.08 8.33
CA ALA A 129 -9.65 12.12 9.14
C ALA A 129 -10.34 11.01 8.31
N ASP A 130 -10.50 11.19 7.00
CA ASP A 130 -11.07 10.21 6.08
C ASP A 130 -9.98 9.33 5.42
N GLY A 131 -8.70 9.64 5.65
CA GLY A 131 -7.55 8.95 5.10
C GLY A 131 -7.11 9.47 3.73
N ASP A 132 -7.67 10.61 3.29
CA ASP A 132 -7.27 11.23 2.03
C ASP A 132 -5.92 11.91 2.18
N TYR A 133 -5.03 11.65 1.22
CA TYR A 133 -3.72 12.28 1.15
C TYR A 133 -3.83 13.78 0.94
N ALA A 134 -3.11 14.55 1.75
CA ALA A 134 -3.06 16.01 1.68
C ALA A 134 -1.75 16.54 1.08
N GLY A 135 -0.62 15.93 1.44
CA GLY A 135 0.70 16.37 0.98
C GLY A 135 1.85 15.70 1.71
N VAL A 136 3.08 16.05 1.34
CA VAL A 136 4.31 15.71 2.07
C VAL A 136 5.01 16.99 2.49
N ILE A 137 5.45 17.04 3.73
CA ILE A 137 6.17 18.16 4.33
C ILE A 137 7.47 17.69 4.98
N THR A 138 8.41 18.59 5.16
CA THR A 138 9.73 18.26 5.70
C THR A 138 10.27 19.35 6.60
N HIS A 139 11.04 18.97 7.63
CA HIS A 139 11.88 19.89 8.39
C HIS A 139 13.14 20.31 7.63
N THR A 140 13.50 19.58 6.55
CA THR A 140 14.70 19.90 5.76
C THR A 140 14.53 21.26 5.05
N GLY A 141 15.35 22.23 5.45
CA GLY A 141 15.26 23.59 4.93
C GLY A 141 14.31 24.51 5.68
N ALA A 142 13.53 24.01 6.62
CA ALA A 142 12.72 24.82 7.52
C ALA A 142 13.55 25.42 8.68
N SER A 143 12.95 26.30 9.46
CA SER A 143 13.57 26.94 10.63
C SER A 143 12.98 26.39 11.91
N GLY A 144 13.81 25.96 12.84
CA GLY A 144 13.34 25.43 14.13
C GLY A 144 12.54 24.15 13.95
N ASP A 145 11.32 24.15 14.51
CA ASP A 145 10.39 23.01 14.41
C ASP A 145 9.34 23.19 13.30
N ASP A 146 9.50 24.22 12.44
CA ASP A 146 8.61 24.47 11.32
C ASP A 146 8.80 23.40 10.21
N PHE A 147 7.84 23.36 9.30
CA PHE A 147 7.89 22.55 8.09
C PHE A 147 7.91 23.44 6.84
N VAL A 148 8.37 22.87 5.75
CA VAL A 148 8.18 23.36 4.39
C VAL A 148 7.53 22.26 3.55
N ALA A 149 6.76 22.62 2.52
CA ALA A 149 6.20 21.66 1.60
C ALA A 149 7.33 21.00 0.79
N CYS A 150 7.24 19.69 0.57
CA CYS A 150 8.08 19.03 -0.41
C CYS A 150 7.65 19.44 -1.81
N GLU A 151 8.59 19.43 -2.77
CA GLU A 151 8.29 19.81 -4.15
C GLU A 151 7.61 18.63 -4.84
N GLY A 152 6.35 18.81 -5.25
CA GLY A 152 5.66 17.84 -6.10
C GLY A 152 6.35 17.72 -7.45
N ALA A 153 6.40 16.51 -8.01
CA ALA A 153 6.80 16.35 -9.40
C ALA A 153 5.73 17.02 -10.26
N ASP A 154 6.11 18.11 -10.95
CA ASP A 154 5.27 18.73 -11.95
C ASP A 154 4.76 17.67 -12.95
N PRO A 155 3.45 17.61 -13.25
CA PRO A 155 2.87 16.60 -14.11
C PRO A 155 3.33 16.72 -15.57
#